data_9569e37d2114cbf566aadb241f879998
#
_entry.id   9569e37d2114cbf566aadb241f879998
#
_cell.length_a   1.000
_cell.length_b   1.000
_cell.length_c   1.000
_cell.angle_alpha   90.00
_cell.angle_beta   90.00
_cell.angle_gamma   90.00
#
_symmetry.space_group_name_H-M   'P 1'
#
loop_
_entity.id
_entity.type
_entity.pdbx_description
1 polymer ?
#
loop_
_entity_poly.entity_id
_entity_poly.type
_entity_poly.pdbx_seq_one_letter_code
_entity_poly.pdbx_strand_id
1 'polypeptide(L)'
;MKWQGAALANLLTKDIDELILLYADQSKGSIMRAKQRYKKKLGEVMERLPNGEGEKDELDRLAEAFKEAGINLTRDDLAKADRAGFHVGYIRNADGEIEYTKPLPHVDFGKKAGESTLSVEPVKAAIIRPSRARGVVRDHKVLFVFSDAQIGYRRIDDELVPIHDEQSIDAALQLAKHLNPDFVVDCADTTDFAELSRHPVDSDHFQHTLQPSLQRTHDLFAEFTAVTPNAERRVTVASNHVKRLTDYVLRNAPALYNVKQVGEKHAALSYPGLLRLDQIGWEYIDGYPAAEFEYKEDLAFIHGTFAVSGGSTAAKLSKVNNDRNIVQGHKHSIESHYQTTRRGKQFGAFVVGALCRTDGVVPSYWSSVGENQPVHRHENWQNGVMVIYDYGDGKYQFDQVPIHNGVIHYQGRTFGGTQSH
;
A
#
# COMPACT_ATOMS: atom_id res chain seq x y z
N MET A 1 34.57 10.37 16.87
CA MET A 1 33.97 9.18 16.23
C MET A 1 35.03 8.52 15.34
N LYS A 2 35.27 7.22 15.46
CA LYS A 2 36.06 6.47 14.46
C LYS A 2 35.07 6.07 13.34
N TRP A 3 35.32 6.58 12.14
CA TRP A 3 34.55 6.19 10.97
C TRP A 3 34.90 4.77 10.57
N GLN A 4 33.96 3.82 10.74
CA GLN A 4 34.13 2.39 10.44
C GLN A 4 32.83 1.86 9.82
N GLY A 5 32.92 0.77 9.10
CA GLY A 5 31.75 0.12 8.50
C GLY A 5 30.91 1.08 7.65
N ALA A 6 29.60 1.09 7.88
CA ALA A 6 28.63 1.91 7.14
C ALA A 6 28.92 3.40 7.17
N ALA A 7 29.35 3.92 8.33
CA ALA A 7 29.66 5.32 8.45
C ALA A 7 30.83 5.73 7.52
N LEU A 8 31.80 4.85 7.35
CA LEU A 8 32.91 5.05 6.44
C LEU A 8 32.48 4.96 4.97
N ALA A 9 31.62 3.99 4.63
CA ALA A 9 31.05 3.87 3.29
C ALA A 9 30.26 5.11 2.89
N ASN A 10 29.37 5.59 3.77
CA ASN A 10 28.64 6.83 3.55
C ASN A 10 29.56 8.04 3.40
N LEU A 11 30.62 8.12 4.23
CA LEU A 11 31.60 9.22 4.17
C LEU A 11 32.29 9.28 2.80
N LEU A 12 32.52 8.15 2.16
CA LEU A 12 33.20 8.06 0.87
C LEU A 12 32.28 8.28 -0.34
N THR A 13 31.03 7.85 -0.25
CA THR A 13 30.08 7.81 -1.38
C THR A 13 29.10 8.98 -1.42
N LYS A 14 28.63 9.47 -0.26
CA LYS A 14 27.60 10.51 -0.19
C LYS A 14 28.19 11.92 -0.26
N ASP A 15 27.38 12.88 -0.72
CA ASP A 15 27.76 14.29 -0.69
C ASP A 15 27.78 14.88 0.74
N ILE A 16 28.25 16.11 0.88
CA ILE A 16 28.41 16.73 2.21
C ILE A 16 27.08 17.07 2.87
N ASP A 17 26.08 17.44 2.09
CA ASP A 17 24.78 17.85 2.63
C ASP A 17 23.98 16.61 3.09
N GLU A 18 24.04 15.50 2.37
CA GLU A 18 23.54 14.21 2.83
C GLU A 18 24.23 13.72 4.11
N LEU A 19 25.56 13.88 4.19
CA LEU A 19 26.33 13.49 5.37
C LEU A 19 25.99 14.32 6.61
N ILE A 20 25.68 15.61 6.45
CA ILE A 20 25.22 16.46 7.55
C ILE A 20 23.87 16.01 8.08
N LEU A 21 22.95 15.58 7.20
CA LEU A 21 21.65 15.06 7.60
C LEU A 21 21.76 13.71 8.32
N LEU A 22 22.64 12.82 7.84
CA LEU A 22 22.85 11.50 8.43
C LEU A 22 23.61 11.52 9.76
N TYR A 23 24.49 12.51 9.95
CA TYR A 23 25.38 12.62 11.11
C TYR A 23 25.22 13.99 11.77
N ALA A 24 23.99 14.35 12.11
CA ALA A 24 23.62 15.64 12.68
C ALA A 24 24.35 15.99 14.01
N ASP A 25 24.88 14.98 14.69
CA ASP A 25 25.72 15.12 15.88
C ASP A 25 27.16 15.56 15.56
N GLN A 26 27.57 15.55 14.28
CA GLN A 26 28.90 15.89 13.84
C GLN A 26 28.94 17.27 13.16
N SER A 27 29.94 18.07 13.47
CA SER A 27 30.11 19.35 12.77
C SER A 27 30.52 19.15 11.30
N LYS A 28 30.00 20.00 10.40
CA LYS A 28 30.39 20.01 8.97
C LYS A 28 31.90 19.93 8.75
N GLY A 29 32.66 20.66 9.54
CA GLY A 29 34.13 20.64 9.46
C GLY A 29 34.75 19.31 9.89
N SER A 30 34.14 18.60 10.83
CA SER A 30 34.57 17.24 11.24
C SER A 30 34.34 16.22 10.14
N ILE A 31 33.17 16.27 9.51
CA ILE A 31 32.80 15.40 8.38
C ILE A 31 33.73 15.64 7.19
N MET A 32 33.99 16.89 6.82
CA MET A 32 34.87 17.22 5.71
C MET A 32 36.30 16.72 5.92
N ARG A 33 36.88 16.95 7.12
CA ARG A 33 38.24 16.46 7.44
C ARG A 33 38.31 14.94 7.44
N ALA A 34 37.28 14.25 7.92
CA ALA A 34 37.19 12.80 7.85
C ALA A 34 37.13 12.32 6.40
N LYS A 35 36.26 12.90 5.57
CA LYS A 35 36.13 12.56 4.15
C LYS A 35 37.43 12.70 3.38
N GLN A 36 38.17 13.80 3.58
CA GLN A 36 39.47 14.01 2.95
C GLN A 36 40.52 12.98 3.42
N ARG A 37 40.59 12.70 4.73
CA ARG A 37 41.53 11.73 5.29
C ARG A 37 41.34 10.35 4.73
N TYR A 38 40.09 9.87 4.67
CA TYR A 38 39.80 8.55 4.17
C TYR A 38 39.90 8.44 2.65
N LYS A 39 39.56 9.51 1.89
CA LYS A 39 39.82 9.54 0.44
C LYS A 39 41.31 9.44 0.13
N LYS A 40 42.17 10.17 0.91
CA LYS A 40 43.60 10.09 0.79
C LYS A 40 44.10 8.66 1.07
N LYS A 41 43.62 8.03 2.17
CA LYS A 41 44.01 6.68 2.53
C LYS A 41 43.56 5.63 1.50
N LEU A 42 42.38 5.79 0.90
CA LEU A 42 41.93 4.96 -0.19
C LEU A 42 42.79 5.15 -1.45
N GLY A 43 43.15 6.40 -1.78
CA GLY A 43 44.10 6.69 -2.86
C GLY A 43 45.46 6.03 -2.63
N GLU A 44 46.01 6.09 -1.41
CA GLU A 44 47.26 5.43 -1.05
C GLU A 44 47.20 3.89 -1.17
N VAL A 45 46.04 3.27 -0.91
CA VAL A 45 45.84 1.84 -1.11
C VAL A 45 45.71 1.50 -2.61
N MET A 46 44.99 2.33 -3.37
CA MET A 46 44.86 2.19 -4.82
C MET A 46 46.19 2.44 -5.55
N GLU A 47 47.04 3.34 -5.06
CA GLU A 47 48.38 3.59 -5.60
C GLU A 47 49.37 2.45 -5.30
N ARG A 48 49.15 1.65 -4.27
CA ARG A 48 50.02 0.50 -3.91
C ARG A 48 49.70 -0.76 -4.69
N LEU A 49 48.53 -0.82 -5.30
CA LEU A 49 48.19 -1.87 -6.25
C LEU A 49 48.98 -1.63 -7.55
N PRO A 50 49.65 -2.63 -8.13
CA PRO A 50 50.49 -2.43 -9.28
C PRO A 50 49.71 -1.80 -10.44
N ASN A 51 50.30 -0.78 -11.07
CA ASN A 51 49.71 -0.13 -12.24
C ASN A 51 49.72 -1.11 -13.40
N GLY A 52 48.49 -1.51 -13.83
CA GLY A 52 48.29 -2.27 -15.04
C GLY A 52 47.74 -1.37 -16.13
N GLU A 53 48.16 -1.60 -17.35
CA GLU A 53 47.67 -0.91 -18.53
C GLU A 53 46.41 -1.64 -19.07
N GLY A 54 45.23 -1.03 -18.96
CA GLY A 54 44.00 -1.43 -19.64
C GLY A 54 42.83 -1.89 -18.74
N GLU A 55 41.64 -1.90 -19.34
CA GLU A 55 40.35 -2.24 -18.70
C GLU A 55 40.32 -3.66 -18.05
N LYS A 56 41.20 -4.56 -18.52
CA LYS A 56 41.36 -5.92 -17.98
C LYS A 56 41.92 -5.94 -16.54
N ASP A 57 42.78 -5.00 -16.19
CA ASP A 57 43.46 -4.94 -14.90
C ASP A 57 42.58 -4.33 -13.78
N GLU A 58 41.59 -3.50 -14.10
CA GLU A 58 40.68 -2.94 -13.13
C GLU A 58 39.71 -3.98 -12.55
N LEU A 59 39.24 -4.89 -13.41
CA LEU A 59 38.38 -6.00 -12.98
C LEU A 59 39.13 -7.03 -12.12
N ASP A 60 40.38 -7.30 -12.40
CA ASP A 60 41.22 -8.18 -11.59
C ASP A 60 41.51 -7.57 -10.21
N ARG A 61 41.73 -6.26 -10.14
CA ARG A 61 41.89 -5.51 -8.89
C ARG A 61 40.63 -5.50 -8.04
N LEU A 62 39.46 -5.32 -8.69
CA LEU A 62 38.17 -5.39 -8.02
C LEU A 62 37.91 -6.80 -7.47
N ALA A 63 38.20 -7.85 -8.25
CA ALA A 63 38.04 -9.23 -7.81
C ALA A 63 38.94 -9.56 -6.60
N GLU A 64 40.16 -9.04 -6.56
CA GLU A 64 41.09 -9.22 -5.46
C GLU A 64 40.65 -8.46 -4.20
N ALA A 65 40.16 -7.23 -4.37
CA ALA A 65 39.59 -6.45 -3.26
C ALA A 65 38.33 -7.12 -2.66
N PHE A 66 37.46 -7.68 -3.49
CA PHE A 66 36.31 -8.45 -3.04
C PHE A 66 36.75 -9.73 -2.31
N LYS A 67 37.75 -10.44 -2.79
CA LYS A 67 38.30 -11.63 -2.16
C LYS A 67 38.92 -11.34 -0.78
N GLU A 68 39.67 -10.23 -0.64
CA GLU A 68 40.19 -9.77 0.64
C GLU A 68 39.09 -9.36 1.62
N ALA A 69 37.94 -8.88 1.12
CA ALA A 69 36.75 -8.62 1.90
C ALA A 69 35.97 -9.90 2.26
N GLY A 70 36.44 -11.09 1.87
CA GLY A 70 35.80 -12.38 2.13
C GLY A 70 34.70 -12.76 1.15
N ILE A 71 34.69 -12.14 -0.03
CA ILE A 71 33.65 -12.30 -1.05
C ILE A 71 34.28 -12.96 -2.27
N ASN A 72 33.74 -14.08 -2.66
CA ASN A 72 34.28 -14.91 -3.75
C ASN A 72 33.61 -14.54 -5.10
N LEU A 73 33.88 -13.35 -5.62
CA LEU A 73 33.46 -12.94 -6.97
C LEU A 73 34.65 -13.09 -7.92
N THR A 74 34.41 -13.75 -9.03
CA THR A 74 35.40 -13.89 -10.08
C THR A 74 35.39 -12.67 -11.00
N ARG A 75 36.50 -12.48 -11.74
CA ARG A 75 36.59 -11.46 -12.79
C ARG A 75 35.43 -11.54 -13.79
N ASP A 76 35.04 -12.78 -14.16
CA ASP A 76 33.92 -12.99 -15.09
C ASP A 76 32.59 -12.60 -14.53
N ASP A 77 32.40 -12.70 -13.20
CA ASP A 77 31.20 -12.23 -12.52
C ASP A 77 31.14 -10.70 -12.51
N LEU A 78 32.27 -10.04 -12.25
CA LEU A 78 32.38 -8.58 -12.27
C LEU A 78 32.24 -7.99 -13.67
N ALA A 79 32.74 -8.69 -14.70
CA ALA A 79 32.60 -8.27 -16.10
C ALA A 79 31.12 -8.35 -16.60
N LYS A 80 30.27 -9.10 -15.91
CA LYS A 80 28.83 -9.22 -16.21
C LYS A 80 27.98 -8.27 -15.38
N ALA A 81 28.58 -7.58 -14.41
CA ALA A 81 27.87 -6.67 -13.53
C ALA A 81 27.81 -5.26 -14.12
N ASP A 82 26.64 -4.64 -14.19
CA ASP A 82 26.47 -3.25 -14.60
C ASP A 82 26.93 -2.27 -13.50
N ARG A 83 26.88 -2.69 -12.24
CA ARG A 83 27.39 -1.95 -11.07
C ARG A 83 27.84 -2.92 -9.99
N ALA A 84 28.96 -2.65 -9.38
CA ALA A 84 29.42 -3.32 -8.17
C ALA A 84 29.56 -2.31 -7.03
N GLY A 85 29.04 -2.63 -5.85
CA GLY A 85 29.06 -1.76 -4.68
C GLY A 85 28.85 -2.54 -3.39
N PHE A 86 28.84 -1.82 -2.25
CA PHE A 86 28.58 -2.41 -0.95
C PHE A 86 27.36 -1.75 -0.33
N HIS A 87 26.36 -2.54 0.05
CA HIS A 87 25.27 -2.11 0.92
C HIS A 87 25.61 -2.39 2.38
N VAL A 88 25.23 -1.47 3.24
CA VAL A 88 25.47 -1.61 4.67
C VAL A 88 24.14 -1.58 5.40
N GLY A 89 23.82 -2.69 6.06
CA GLY A 89 22.67 -2.80 6.92
C GLY A 89 22.93 -2.27 8.35
N TYR A 90 21.88 -1.78 9.00
CA TYR A 90 21.93 -1.32 10.39
C TYR A 90 21.04 -2.19 11.26
N ILE A 91 21.54 -2.62 12.42
CA ILE A 91 20.74 -3.21 13.48
C ILE A 91 20.82 -2.28 14.69
N ARG A 92 19.69 -2.01 15.33
CA ARG A 92 19.68 -1.39 16.66
C ARG A 92 19.61 -2.51 17.71
N ASN A 93 20.55 -2.46 18.67
CA ASN A 93 20.49 -3.35 19.83
C ASN A 93 19.33 -2.96 20.78
N ALA A 94 19.11 -3.76 21.81
CA ALA A 94 18.04 -3.53 22.79
C ALA A 94 18.16 -2.21 23.54
N ASP A 95 19.34 -1.58 23.57
CA ASP A 95 19.63 -0.30 24.21
C ASP A 95 19.48 0.90 23.27
N GLY A 96 19.05 0.64 22.02
CA GLY A 96 18.81 1.67 21.01
C GLY A 96 20.09 2.15 20.29
N GLU A 97 21.22 1.55 20.55
CA GLU A 97 22.47 1.84 19.85
C GLU A 97 22.51 1.14 18.49
N ILE A 98 23.14 1.79 17.49
CA ILE A 98 23.27 1.23 16.15
C ILE A 98 24.44 0.27 16.13
N GLU A 99 24.14 -1.03 15.97
CA GLU A 99 25.12 -2.08 15.74
C GLU A 99 25.24 -2.33 14.23
N TYR A 100 26.49 -2.30 13.74
CA TYR A 100 26.73 -2.41 12.30
C TYR A 100 26.92 -3.87 11.91
N THR A 101 26.19 -4.30 10.87
CA THR A 101 26.48 -5.56 10.18
C THR A 101 27.67 -5.39 9.23
N LYS A 102 28.34 -6.50 8.89
CA LYS A 102 29.37 -6.50 7.85
C LYS A 102 28.78 -5.93 6.56
N PRO A 103 29.55 -5.10 5.82
CA PRO A 103 29.09 -4.61 4.52
C PRO A 103 28.75 -5.80 3.63
N LEU A 104 27.51 -5.88 3.18
CA LEU A 104 27.08 -6.86 2.20
C LEU A 104 27.42 -6.34 0.81
N PRO A 105 28.15 -7.09 -0.01
CA PRO A 105 28.44 -6.70 -1.37
C PRO A 105 27.14 -6.71 -2.18
N HIS A 106 26.94 -5.67 -2.91
CA HIS A 106 25.92 -5.61 -3.96
C HIS A 106 26.61 -5.69 -5.30
N VAL A 107 26.28 -6.72 -6.07
CA VAL A 107 26.64 -6.83 -7.49
C VAL A 107 25.35 -6.82 -8.26
N ASP A 108 25.08 -5.71 -8.93
CA ASP A 108 23.96 -5.60 -9.84
C ASP A 108 24.39 -6.19 -11.19
N PHE A 109 23.97 -7.41 -11.45
CA PHE A 109 23.99 -7.97 -12.79
C PHE A 109 22.79 -7.38 -13.52
N GLY A 110 22.86 -6.09 -13.86
CA GLY A 110 21.81 -5.45 -14.62
C GLY A 110 21.35 -6.41 -15.71
N LYS A 111 20.08 -6.77 -15.72
CA LYS A 111 19.51 -7.45 -16.87
C LYS A 111 19.93 -6.58 -18.04
N LYS A 112 20.75 -7.14 -18.98
CA LYS A 112 20.98 -6.47 -20.26
C LYS A 112 19.64 -5.85 -20.60
N ALA A 113 19.65 -4.55 -20.92
CA ALA A 113 18.52 -3.87 -21.55
C ALA A 113 18.30 -4.47 -22.94
N GLY A 114 18.11 -5.77 -23.01
CA GLY A 114 17.57 -6.60 -24.01
C GLY A 114 16.12 -6.69 -23.64
N GLU A 115 15.34 -5.68 -24.16
CA GLU A 115 13.95 -5.88 -24.50
C GLU A 115 13.16 -6.79 -23.54
N SER A 116 13.14 -6.48 -22.25
CA SER A 116 11.92 -6.64 -21.50
C SER A 116 11.01 -5.49 -21.94
N THR A 117 10.54 -5.53 -23.15
CA THR A 117 9.21 -5.07 -23.44
C THR A 117 8.33 -5.96 -22.57
N LEU A 118 8.11 -5.56 -21.30
CA LEU A 118 6.82 -5.74 -20.70
C LEU A 118 5.88 -5.03 -21.70
N SER A 119 5.44 -5.75 -22.72
CA SER A 119 4.30 -5.36 -23.49
C SER A 119 3.17 -5.46 -22.48
N VAL A 120 2.92 -4.36 -21.79
CA VAL A 120 1.69 -4.18 -21.08
C VAL A 120 0.67 -4.18 -22.22
N GLU A 121 0.09 -5.37 -22.46
CA GLU A 121 -1.05 -5.47 -23.36
C GLU A 121 -2.04 -4.38 -22.90
N PRO A 122 -2.49 -3.50 -23.81
CA PRO A 122 -3.47 -2.50 -23.43
C PRO A 122 -4.68 -3.24 -22.89
N VAL A 123 -4.90 -3.10 -21.58
CA VAL A 123 -6.01 -3.75 -20.90
C VAL A 123 -7.28 -3.25 -21.56
N LYS A 124 -8.06 -4.16 -22.10
CA LYS A 124 -9.40 -3.82 -22.60
C LYS A 124 -10.22 -3.40 -21.39
N ALA A 125 -10.45 -2.09 -21.27
CA ALA A 125 -11.39 -1.58 -20.27
C ALA A 125 -12.70 -2.36 -20.41
N ALA A 126 -13.14 -2.98 -19.32
CA ALA A 126 -14.40 -3.68 -19.31
C ALA A 126 -15.52 -2.69 -19.65
N ILE A 127 -16.12 -2.81 -20.84
CA ILE A 127 -17.27 -2.02 -21.21
C ILE A 127 -18.47 -2.69 -20.53
N ILE A 128 -18.72 -2.33 -19.29
CA ILE A 128 -19.90 -2.79 -18.58
C ILE A 128 -21.04 -1.87 -19.00
N ARG A 129 -21.91 -2.37 -19.86
CA ARG A 129 -23.20 -1.72 -20.10
C ARG A 129 -24.09 -2.12 -18.94
N PRO A 130 -24.54 -1.17 -18.08
CA PRO A 130 -25.45 -1.51 -17.01
C PRO A 130 -26.71 -2.14 -17.64
N SER A 131 -26.92 -3.41 -17.40
CA SER A 131 -28.17 -4.07 -17.72
C SER A 131 -29.20 -3.46 -16.76
N ARG A 132 -30.24 -2.84 -17.26
CA ARG A 132 -31.43 -2.52 -16.45
C ARG A 132 -32.16 -3.83 -16.16
N ALA A 133 -31.65 -4.61 -15.22
CA ALA A 133 -32.40 -5.69 -14.63
C ALA A 133 -33.64 -5.06 -13.96
N ARG A 134 -34.80 -5.69 -14.10
CA ARG A 134 -36.00 -5.24 -13.38
C ARG A 134 -35.71 -5.26 -11.89
N GLY A 135 -35.70 -4.08 -11.27
CA GLY A 135 -35.43 -3.94 -9.84
C GLY A 135 -36.37 -4.84 -9.02
N VAL A 136 -35.81 -5.47 -8.01
CA VAL A 136 -36.63 -6.13 -6.98
C VAL A 136 -37.36 -4.99 -6.25
N VAL A 137 -38.70 -5.01 -6.27
CA VAL A 137 -39.50 -4.05 -5.49
C VAL A 137 -39.33 -4.42 -4.02
N ARG A 138 -38.64 -3.58 -3.25
CA ARG A 138 -38.44 -3.67 -1.81
C ARG A 138 -39.09 -2.48 -1.13
N ASP A 139 -39.49 -2.64 0.10
CA ASP A 139 -39.96 -1.56 0.97
C ASP A 139 -38.80 -0.81 1.69
N HIS A 140 -37.57 -1.22 1.42
CA HIS A 140 -36.33 -0.66 1.98
C HIS A 140 -35.23 -0.63 0.94
N LYS A 141 -34.22 0.23 1.17
CA LYS A 141 -32.97 0.25 0.39
C LYS A 141 -31.91 -0.61 1.08
N VAL A 142 -31.06 -1.24 0.27
CA VAL A 142 -29.94 -2.04 0.74
C VAL A 142 -28.65 -1.38 0.32
N LEU A 143 -27.76 -1.12 1.28
CA LEU A 143 -26.41 -0.63 1.04
C LEU A 143 -25.44 -1.75 1.37
N PHE A 144 -24.53 -2.04 0.47
CA PHE A 144 -23.39 -2.92 0.70
C PHE A 144 -22.13 -2.07 0.89
N VAL A 145 -21.42 -2.30 1.98
CA VAL A 145 -20.27 -1.49 2.37
C VAL A 145 -19.04 -2.38 2.57
N PHE A 146 -17.92 -2.01 1.97
CA PHE A 146 -16.63 -2.64 2.19
C PHE A 146 -15.53 -1.60 2.36
N SER A 147 -14.34 -2.02 2.75
CA SER A 147 -13.19 -1.15 2.99
C SER A 147 -11.89 -1.93 2.99
N ASP A 148 -10.78 -1.20 2.86
CA ASP A 148 -9.44 -1.66 3.19
C ASP A 148 -9.07 -2.99 2.50
N ALA A 149 -9.33 -3.09 1.19
CA ALA A 149 -8.93 -4.24 0.40
C ALA A 149 -7.40 -4.29 0.22
N GLN A 150 -6.72 -3.14 0.33
CA GLN A 150 -5.25 -3.01 0.28
C GLN A 150 -4.66 -3.77 -0.91
N ILE A 151 -5.30 -3.62 -2.08
CA ILE A 151 -4.84 -4.26 -3.31
C ILE A 151 -3.40 -3.85 -3.59
N GLY A 152 -2.53 -4.84 -3.62
CA GLY A 152 -1.12 -4.67 -3.84
C GLY A 152 -0.42 -6.00 -3.97
N TYR A 153 0.83 -5.96 -4.42
CA TYR A 153 1.65 -7.14 -4.62
C TYR A 153 3.04 -6.93 -4.06
N ARG A 154 3.69 -8.03 -3.69
CA ARG A 154 5.12 -8.14 -3.53
C ARG A 154 5.68 -9.00 -4.65
N ARG A 155 6.89 -8.68 -5.12
CA ARG A 155 7.62 -9.54 -6.03
C ARG A 155 8.59 -10.40 -5.22
N ILE A 156 8.38 -11.71 -5.24
CA ILE A 156 9.23 -12.71 -4.59
C ILE A 156 9.62 -13.72 -5.66
N ASP A 157 10.90 -13.91 -5.89
CA ASP A 157 11.43 -14.84 -6.92
C ASP A 157 10.78 -14.65 -8.31
N ASP A 158 10.63 -13.38 -8.74
CA ASP A 158 9.92 -12.95 -9.95
C ASP A 158 8.40 -13.22 -10.00
N GLU A 159 7.81 -13.76 -8.94
CA GLU A 159 6.37 -13.96 -8.82
C GLU A 159 5.70 -12.78 -8.10
N LEU A 160 4.48 -12.45 -8.53
CA LEU A 160 3.63 -11.46 -7.87
C LEU A 160 2.82 -12.14 -6.76
N VAL A 161 3.16 -11.86 -5.51
CA VAL A 161 2.45 -12.38 -4.34
C VAL A 161 1.51 -11.32 -3.81
N PRO A 162 0.18 -11.56 -3.77
CA PRO A 162 -0.79 -10.58 -3.32
C PRO A 162 -0.65 -10.30 -1.81
N ILE A 163 -0.81 -9.03 -1.42
CA ILE A 163 -0.94 -8.57 -0.03
C ILE A 163 -2.41 -8.36 0.36
N HIS A 164 -3.33 -8.46 -0.60
CA HIS A 164 -4.78 -8.50 -0.40
C HIS A 164 -5.29 -9.94 -0.30
N ASP A 165 -6.52 -10.10 0.16
CA ASP A 165 -7.13 -11.42 0.36
C ASP A 165 -8.19 -11.70 -0.71
N GLU A 166 -7.79 -12.41 -1.78
CA GLU A 166 -8.68 -12.77 -2.87
C GLU A 166 -9.87 -13.64 -2.43
N GLN A 167 -9.71 -14.46 -1.38
CA GLN A 167 -10.80 -15.29 -0.87
C GLN A 167 -11.86 -14.43 -0.16
N SER A 168 -11.42 -13.47 0.65
CA SER A 168 -12.33 -12.52 1.30
C SER A 168 -13.02 -11.61 0.27
N ILE A 169 -12.32 -11.18 -0.78
CA ILE A 169 -12.89 -10.42 -1.90
C ILE A 169 -13.96 -11.24 -2.63
N ASP A 170 -13.67 -12.50 -2.96
CA ASP A 170 -14.64 -13.39 -3.65
C ASP A 170 -15.90 -13.60 -2.80
N ALA A 171 -15.75 -13.86 -1.50
CA ALA A 171 -16.88 -14.00 -0.58
C ALA A 171 -17.74 -12.72 -0.52
N ALA A 172 -17.10 -11.55 -0.50
CA ALA A 172 -17.77 -10.24 -0.51
C ALA A 172 -18.54 -10.02 -1.82
N LEU A 173 -17.95 -10.35 -2.97
CA LEU A 173 -18.60 -10.27 -4.28
C LEU A 173 -19.82 -11.21 -4.39
N GLN A 174 -19.70 -12.45 -3.89
CA GLN A 174 -20.81 -13.40 -3.85
C GLN A 174 -21.97 -12.91 -2.98
N LEU A 175 -21.67 -12.34 -1.80
CA LEU A 175 -22.69 -11.76 -0.94
C LEU A 175 -23.33 -10.53 -1.60
N ALA A 176 -22.55 -9.62 -2.18
CA ALA A 176 -23.06 -8.46 -2.89
C ALA A 176 -23.97 -8.85 -4.06
N LYS A 177 -23.59 -9.87 -4.84
CA LYS A 177 -24.44 -10.45 -5.90
C LYS A 177 -25.75 -10.97 -5.36
N HIS A 178 -25.72 -11.70 -4.24
CA HIS A 178 -26.92 -12.27 -3.62
C HIS A 178 -27.86 -11.19 -3.11
N LEU A 179 -27.32 -10.15 -2.45
CA LEU A 179 -28.10 -9.04 -1.90
C LEU A 179 -28.65 -8.13 -2.97
N ASN A 180 -27.92 -8.00 -4.10
CA ASN A 180 -28.27 -7.10 -5.19
C ASN A 180 -28.60 -5.68 -4.64
N PRO A 181 -27.65 -4.99 -4.02
CA PRO A 181 -27.87 -3.75 -3.26
C PRO A 181 -28.27 -2.59 -4.16
N ASP A 182 -28.92 -1.59 -3.57
CA ASP A 182 -29.24 -0.32 -4.22
C ASP A 182 -28.02 0.63 -4.22
N PHE A 183 -27.13 0.50 -3.24
CA PHE A 183 -25.89 1.27 -3.13
C PHE A 183 -24.72 0.36 -2.80
N VAL A 184 -23.57 0.63 -3.41
CA VAL A 184 -22.29 0.03 -3.02
C VAL A 184 -21.36 1.16 -2.56
N VAL A 185 -20.83 1.03 -1.36
CA VAL A 185 -19.95 2.03 -0.78
C VAL A 185 -18.61 1.39 -0.41
N ASP A 186 -17.55 1.95 -0.95
CA ASP A 186 -16.18 1.66 -0.57
C ASP A 186 -15.68 2.75 0.36
N CYS A 187 -15.39 2.39 1.60
CA CYS A 187 -14.78 3.30 2.57
C CYS A 187 -13.26 3.43 2.36
N ALA A 188 -12.78 3.12 1.17
CA ALA A 188 -11.47 3.32 0.61
C ALA A 188 -10.33 2.42 1.16
N ASP A 189 -9.08 2.85 0.95
CA ASP A 189 -7.86 2.03 1.04
C ASP A 189 -7.96 0.74 0.22
N THR A 190 -8.63 0.83 -0.94
CA THR A 190 -8.78 -0.29 -1.86
C THR A 190 -7.46 -0.61 -2.55
N THR A 191 -6.65 0.39 -2.91
CA THR A 191 -5.26 0.22 -3.38
C THR A 191 -4.29 0.55 -2.27
N ASP A 192 -3.30 -0.31 -2.00
CA ASP A 192 -2.33 -0.08 -0.91
C ASP A 192 -1.33 1.03 -1.20
N PHE A 193 -0.87 1.16 -2.45
CA PHE A 193 0.19 2.12 -2.82
C PHE A 193 1.45 1.99 -1.96
N ALA A 194 1.90 0.77 -1.67
CA ALA A 194 3.12 0.50 -0.90
C ALA A 194 4.34 1.18 -1.53
N GLU A 195 4.42 1.18 -2.85
CA GLU A 195 5.51 1.77 -3.65
C GLU A 195 5.65 3.29 -3.45
N LEU A 196 4.58 3.94 -3.03
CA LEU A 196 4.52 5.40 -2.79
C LEU A 196 4.57 5.74 -1.30
N SER A 197 4.73 4.73 -0.43
CA SER A 197 4.79 4.91 1.01
C SER A 197 6.02 5.71 1.42
N ARG A 198 5.87 6.53 2.47
CA ARG A 198 7.00 7.19 3.15
C ARG A 198 7.66 6.30 4.19
N HIS A 199 7.01 5.22 4.58
CA HIS A 199 7.58 4.23 5.47
C HIS A 199 8.60 3.40 4.72
N PRO A 200 9.70 3.00 5.37
CA PRO A 200 10.67 2.12 4.73
C PRO A 200 9.94 0.80 4.41
N VAL A 201 9.79 0.57 3.13
CA VAL A 201 9.41 -0.72 2.58
C VAL A 201 10.64 -1.32 1.95
N ASP A 202 10.74 -2.64 1.96
CA ASP A 202 11.80 -3.32 1.22
C ASP A 202 11.60 -3.05 -0.28
N SER A 203 12.40 -2.11 -0.80
CA SER A 203 12.25 -1.60 -2.16
C SER A 203 12.35 -2.70 -3.22
N ASP A 204 13.09 -3.77 -2.93
CA ASP A 204 13.32 -4.85 -3.89
C ASP A 204 12.06 -5.67 -4.13
N HIS A 205 11.19 -5.79 -3.11
CA HIS A 205 9.93 -6.49 -3.24
C HIS A 205 8.81 -5.68 -3.93
N PHE A 206 8.97 -4.36 -4.07
CA PHE A 206 7.93 -3.49 -4.65
C PHE A 206 8.30 -2.90 -6.02
N GLN A 207 9.31 -3.47 -6.68
CA GLN A 207 9.66 -3.07 -8.04
C GLN A 207 8.62 -3.61 -9.03
N HIS A 208 8.11 -2.71 -9.87
CA HIS A 208 7.14 -3.02 -10.93
C HIS A 208 5.81 -3.64 -10.44
N THR A 209 5.41 -3.36 -9.18
CA THR A 209 4.16 -3.87 -8.60
C THR A 209 2.99 -2.89 -8.72
N LEU A 210 3.24 -1.60 -8.95
CA LEU A 210 2.21 -0.57 -9.03
C LEU A 210 1.20 -0.83 -10.15
N GLN A 211 1.67 -1.15 -11.37
CA GLN A 211 0.76 -1.38 -12.50
C GLN A 211 -0.16 -2.60 -12.28
N PRO A 212 0.33 -3.77 -11.83
CA PRO A 212 -0.54 -4.88 -11.44
C PRO A 212 -1.54 -4.52 -10.35
N SER A 213 -1.12 -3.73 -9.35
CA SER A 213 -1.99 -3.27 -8.25
C SER A 213 -3.12 -2.39 -8.77
N LEU A 214 -2.81 -1.42 -9.63
CA LEU A 214 -3.83 -0.58 -10.27
C LEU A 214 -4.79 -1.40 -11.13
N GLN A 215 -4.26 -2.35 -11.90
CA GLN A 215 -5.09 -3.23 -12.72
C GLN A 215 -6.05 -4.06 -11.87
N ARG A 216 -5.55 -4.74 -10.84
CA ARG A 216 -6.40 -5.55 -9.96
C ARG A 216 -7.43 -4.71 -9.21
N THR A 217 -7.08 -3.47 -8.83
CA THR A 217 -8.04 -2.54 -8.22
C THR A 217 -9.14 -2.15 -9.22
N HIS A 218 -8.78 -1.83 -10.45
CA HIS A 218 -9.75 -1.56 -11.51
C HIS A 218 -10.70 -2.75 -11.71
N ASP A 219 -10.14 -3.97 -11.78
CA ASP A 219 -10.90 -5.20 -11.97
C ASP A 219 -11.86 -5.42 -10.80
N LEU A 220 -11.45 -5.19 -9.56
CA LEU A 220 -12.32 -5.30 -8.38
C LEU A 220 -13.52 -4.35 -8.47
N PHE A 221 -13.31 -3.08 -8.81
CA PHE A 221 -14.41 -2.15 -8.99
C PHE A 221 -15.33 -2.55 -10.15
N ALA A 222 -14.78 -3.08 -11.23
CA ALA A 222 -15.55 -3.61 -12.36
C ALA A 222 -16.35 -4.87 -11.98
N GLU A 223 -15.76 -5.77 -11.18
CA GLU A 223 -16.42 -6.96 -10.64
C GLU A 223 -17.63 -6.58 -9.76
N PHE A 224 -17.46 -5.61 -8.84
CA PHE A 224 -18.59 -5.10 -8.06
C PHE A 224 -19.68 -4.49 -8.96
N THR A 225 -19.30 -3.75 -9.99
CA THR A 225 -20.28 -3.21 -10.95
C THR A 225 -21.03 -4.33 -11.65
N ALA A 226 -20.35 -5.39 -12.07
CA ALA A 226 -20.96 -6.52 -12.75
C ALA A 226 -21.93 -7.33 -11.87
N VAL A 227 -21.57 -7.55 -10.60
CA VAL A 227 -22.39 -8.34 -9.67
C VAL A 227 -23.53 -7.53 -9.03
N THR A 228 -23.51 -6.20 -9.12
CA THR A 228 -24.55 -5.31 -8.56
C THR A 228 -25.21 -4.44 -9.65
N PRO A 229 -25.82 -5.04 -10.69
CA PRO A 229 -26.30 -4.31 -11.86
C PRO A 229 -27.42 -3.30 -11.54
N ASN A 230 -28.12 -3.48 -10.44
CA ASN A 230 -29.24 -2.62 -10.02
C ASN A 230 -28.80 -1.48 -9.07
N ALA A 231 -27.53 -1.43 -8.67
CA ALA A 231 -27.08 -0.35 -7.79
C ALA A 231 -27.27 1.01 -8.47
N GLU A 232 -27.96 1.90 -7.78
CA GLU A 232 -28.21 3.27 -8.22
C GLU A 232 -26.91 4.08 -8.22
N ARG A 233 -26.07 3.86 -7.20
CA ARG A 233 -24.77 4.49 -7.07
C ARG A 233 -23.75 3.52 -6.51
N ARG A 234 -22.52 3.66 -6.99
CA ARG A 234 -21.30 3.05 -6.45
C ARG A 234 -20.32 4.15 -6.14
N VAL A 235 -19.91 4.24 -4.88
CA VAL A 235 -19.14 5.38 -4.38
C VAL A 235 -17.90 4.88 -3.66
N THR A 236 -16.76 5.49 -3.93
CA THR A 236 -15.53 5.35 -3.13
C THR A 236 -15.09 6.72 -2.64
N VAL A 237 -14.60 6.80 -1.41
CA VAL A 237 -14.11 8.03 -0.80
C VAL A 237 -12.58 8.11 -0.84
N ALA A 238 -12.02 9.30 -0.74
CA ALA A 238 -10.56 9.46 -0.65
C ALA A 238 -10.00 8.96 0.69
N SER A 239 -8.77 8.48 0.68
CA SER A 239 -8.07 7.92 1.83
C SER A 239 -6.63 8.40 1.96
N ASN A 240 -5.98 8.00 3.06
CA ASN A 240 -4.56 8.27 3.28
C ASN A 240 -3.66 7.55 2.24
N HIS A 241 -4.03 6.36 1.76
CA HIS A 241 -3.28 5.66 0.73
C HIS A 241 -3.42 6.34 -0.63
N VAL A 242 -4.63 6.76 -1.00
CA VAL A 242 -4.83 7.57 -2.21
C VAL A 242 -4.06 8.90 -2.11
N LYS A 243 -3.98 9.49 -0.93
CA LYS A 243 -3.17 10.70 -0.71
C LYS A 243 -1.68 10.47 -0.98
N ARG A 244 -1.13 9.25 -0.80
CA ARG A 244 0.27 8.93 -1.17
C ARG A 244 0.55 9.24 -2.64
N LEU A 245 -0.38 8.88 -3.54
CA LEU A 245 -0.27 9.16 -4.97
C LEU A 245 -0.25 10.68 -5.23
N THR A 246 -1.21 11.42 -4.67
CA THR A 246 -1.27 12.88 -4.81
C THR A 246 0.00 13.55 -4.29
N ASP A 247 0.46 13.18 -3.10
CA ASP A 247 1.68 13.71 -2.48
C ASP A 247 2.93 13.36 -3.31
N TYR A 248 2.97 12.18 -3.91
CA TYR A 248 4.08 11.77 -4.78
C TYR A 248 4.14 12.61 -6.05
N VAL A 249 3.01 12.81 -6.72
CA VAL A 249 2.92 13.65 -7.92
C VAL A 249 3.32 15.09 -7.61
N LEU A 250 2.80 15.67 -6.53
CA LEU A 250 3.13 17.04 -6.13
C LEU A 250 4.62 17.24 -5.82
N ARG A 251 5.27 16.22 -5.24
CA ARG A 251 6.70 16.31 -4.88
C ARG A 251 7.64 16.07 -6.06
N ASN A 252 7.31 15.11 -6.92
CA ASN A 252 8.24 14.62 -7.93
C ASN A 252 7.91 15.10 -9.35
N ALA A 253 6.65 15.45 -9.61
CA ALA A 253 6.19 15.88 -10.92
C ALA A 253 5.06 16.93 -10.82
N PRO A 254 5.28 18.08 -10.13
CA PRO A 254 4.23 19.07 -9.87
C PRO A 254 3.60 19.63 -11.14
N ALA A 255 4.36 19.68 -12.24
CA ALA A 255 3.84 20.14 -13.54
C ALA A 255 2.78 19.19 -14.14
N LEU A 256 2.72 17.94 -13.69
CA LEU A 256 1.74 16.94 -14.13
C LEU A 256 0.51 16.87 -13.21
N TYR A 257 0.53 17.61 -12.10
CA TYR A 257 -0.61 17.64 -11.19
C TYR A 257 -1.83 18.26 -11.89
N ASN A 258 -2.96 17.56 -11.81
CA ASN A 258 -4.22 17.91 -12.46
C ASN A 258 -4.18 18.00 -14.00
N VAL A 259 -3.12 17.53 -14.66
CA VAL A 259 -3.09 17.40 -16.12
C VAL A 259 -4.07 16.31 -16.55
N LYS A 260 -4.96 16.65 -17.48
CA LYS A 260 -5.93 15.74 -18.07
C LYS A 260 -5.54 15.35 -19.49
N GLN A 261 -5.80 14.11 -19.85
CA GLN A 261 -5.82 13.76 -21.27
C GLN A 261 -7.02 14.44 -21.95
N VAL A 262 -6.86 14.79 -23.22
CA VAL A 262 -7.93 15.47 -23.98
C VAL A 262 -9.19 14.59 -24.02
N GLY A 263 -10.31 15.14 -23.59
CA GLY A 263 -11.59 14.43 -23.53
C GLY A 263 -11.85 13.65 -22.25
N GLU A 264 -10.86 13.51 -21.34
CA GLU A 264 -11.05 12.77 -20.10
C GLU A 264 -11.58 13.66 -18.95
N LYS A 265 -12.43 13.07 -18.11
CA LYS A 265 -13.05 13.73 -16.96
C LYS A 265 -12.03 13.99 -15.84
N HIS A 266 -11.20 13.02 -15.54
CA HIS A 266 -10.26 13.02 -14.42
C HIS A 266 -8.83 13.34 -14.87
N ALA A 267 -8.00 13.81 -13.93
CA ALA A 267 -6.59 14.02 -14.21
C ALA A 267 -5.88 12.66 -14.44
N ALA A 268 -4.92 12.66 -15.36
CA ALA A 268 -4.24 11.42 -15.81
C ALA A 268 -3.53 10.68 -14.66
N LEU A 269 -2.95 11.44 -13.72
CA LEU A 269 -2.25 10.90 -12.54
C LEU A 269 -3.07 11.03 -11.25
N SER A 270 -4.41 11.07 -11.36
CA SER A 270 -5.30 10.96 -10.21
C SER A 270 -5.81 9.53 -10.03
N TYR A 271 -6.22 9.19 -8.81
CA TYR A 271 -6.79 7.88 -8.51
C TYR A 271 -7.97 7.52 -9.44
N PRO A 272 -9.01 8.38 -9.56
CA PRO A 272 -10.12 8.08 -10.47
C PRO A 272 -9.72 8.05 -11.95
N GLY A 273 -8.67 8.78 -12.34
CA GLY A 273 -8.15 8.77 -13.71
C GLY A 273 -7.38 7.50 -14.04
N LEU A 274 -6.47 7.07 -13.17
CA LEU A 274 -5.70 5.84 -13.35
C LEU A 274 -6.58 4.60 -13.36
N LEU A 275 -7.61 4.57 -12.53
CA LEU A 275 -8.56 3.46 -12.43
C LEU A 275 -9.75 3.58 -13.39
N ARG A 276 -9.90 4.70 -14.12
CA ARG A 276 -11.02 4.95 -15.03
C ARG A 276 -12.38 4.72 -14.38
N LEU A 277 -12.57 5.20 -13.14
CA LEU A 277 -13.73 4.91 -12.31
C LEU A 277 -15.05 5.34 -12.96
N ASP A 278 -15.06 6.46 -13.65
CA ASP A 278 -16.23 6.98 -14.37
C ASP A 278 -16.69 6.07 -15.51
N GLN A 279 -15.79 5.30 -16.11
CA GLN A 279 -16.10 4.38 -17.21
C GLN A 279 -16.70 3.05 -16.73
N ILE A 280 -16.44 2.70 -15.48
CA ILE A 280 -16.98 1.49 -14.83
C ILE A 280 -18.11 1.79 -13.85
N GLY A 281 -18.58 3.03 -13.82
CA GLY A 281 -19.77 3.45 -13.07
C GLY A 281 -19.55 3.67 -11.58
N TRP A 282 -18.35 4.13 -11.21
CA TRP A 282 -18.01 4.51 -9.83
C TRP A 282 -17.86 6.03 -9.71
N GLU A 283 -18.36 6.57 -8.61
CA GLU A 283 -18.15 7.93 -8.18
C GLU A 283 -17.00 8.00 -7.18
N TYR A 284 -16.15 8.99 -7.31
CA TYR A 284 -15.04 9.25 -6.38
C TYR A 284 -15.27 10.55 -5.64
N ILE A 285 -15.27 10.48 -4.31
CA ILE A 285 -15.37 11.64 -3.41
C ILE A 285 -13.97 11.98 -2.93
N ASP A 286 -13.42 13.07 -3.44
CA ASP A 286 -12.08 13.56 -3.13
C ASP A 286 -12.03 14.36 -1.82
N GLY A 287 -10.81 14.67 -1.37
CA GLY A 287 -10.58 15.64 -0.30
C GLY A 287 -10.21 15.04 1.05
N TYR A 288 -9.52 13.87 1.11
CA TYR A 288 -8.99 13.35 2.37
C TYR A 288 -8.15 14.41 3.12
N PRO A 289 -8.30 14.59 4.45
CA PRO A 289 -9.07 13.75 5.39
C PRO A 289 -10.56 14.10 5.54
N ALA A 290 -11.06 15.10 4.82
CA ALA A 290 -12.44 15.57 4.93
C ALA A 290 -13.41 14.89 3.92
N ALA A 291 -12.91 13.95 3.11
CA ALA A 291 -13.72 13.22 2.16
C ALA A 291 -14.84 12.44 2.88
N GLU A 292 -16.07 12.71 2.50
CA GLU A 292 -17.26 12.11 3.10
C GLU A 292 -18.32 11.89 2.03
N PHE A 293 -18.89 10.70 2.01
CA PHE A 293 -20.10 10.40 1.28
C PHE A 293 -21.31 10.51 2.20
N GLU A 294 -22.02 11.61 2.12
CA GLU A 294 -23.30 11.81 2.78
C GLU A 294 -24.39 11.06 1.98
N TYR A 295 -24.82 9.92 2.51
CA TYR A 295 -25.91 9.16 1.91
C TYR A 295 -27.25 9.86 2.16
N LYS A 296 -27.47 10.27 3.40
CA LYS A 296 -28.55 11.10 3.92
C LYS A 296 -28.02 11.96 5.06
N GLU A 297 -28.76 12.98 5.47
CA GLU A 297 -28.41 13.86 6.59
C GLU A 297 -28.00 13.08 7.87
N ASP A 298 -28.59 11.90 8.07
CA ASP A 298 -28.44 11.07 9.26
C ASP A 298 -27.54 9.83 9.07
N LEU A 299 -26.90 9.65 7.89
CA LEU A 299 -25.96 8.57 7.60
C LEU A 299 -24.87 9.00 6.62
N ALA A 300 -23.61 8.90 7.05
CA ALA A 300 -22.45 9.22 6.24
C ALA A 300 -21.36 8.15 6.30
N PHE A 301 -20.51 8.15 5.28
CA PHE A 301 -19.40 7.23 5.09
C PHE A 301 -18.10 7.99 4.86
N ILE A 302 -17.05 7.60 5.58
CA ILE A 302 -15.70 8.18 5.48
C ILE A 302 -14.66 7.07 5.45
N HIS A 303 -13.44 7.40 4.99
CA HIS A 303 -12.32 6.50 5.28
C HIS A 303 -11.94 6.58 6.75
N GLY A 304 -11.88 7.78 7.29
CA GLY A 304 -11.50 8.03 8.68
C GLY A 304 -10.02 8.36 8.85
N THR A 305 -9.71 8.83 10.06
CA THR A 305 -8.34 9.22 10.46
C THR A 305 -7.97 8.61 11.82
N PHE A 306 -8.87 7.87 12.41
CA PHE A 306 -8.69 7.30 13.74
C PHE A 306 -8.45 5.79 13.66
N ALA A 307 -7.36 5.35 14.27
CA ALA A 307 -7.04 3.95 14.50
C ALA A 307 -6.66 3.78 15.97
N VAL A 308 -7.66 3.71 16.85
CA VAL A 308 -7.45 3.58 18.30
C VAL A 308 -7.33 2.10 18.65
N SER A 309 -6.34 1.74 19.48
CA SER A 309 -6.16 0.37 19.96
C SER A 309 -7.28 -0.07 20.89
N GLY A 310 -7.50 -1.39 21.04
CA GLY A 310 -8.41 -1.97 22.02
C GLY A 310 -9.90 -1.85 21.71
N GLY A 311 -10.29 -1.79 20.42
CA GLY A 311 -11.72 -1.80 20.04
C GLY A 311 -12.47 -0.51 20.41
N SER A 312 -11.77 0.63 20.52
CA SER A 312 -12.36 1.90 20.94
C SER A 312 -12.48 2.94 19.83
N THR A 313 -12.20 2.55 18.58
CA THR A 313 -12.29 3.46 17.41
C THR A 313 -13.72 3.92 17.18
N ALA A 314 -14.67 2.99 17.13
CA ALA A 314 -16.09 3.32 16.99
C ALA A 314 -16.61 4.22 18.13
N ALA A 315 -16.18 3.98 19.36
CA ALA A 315 -16.54 4.82 20.50
C ALA A 315 -15.95 6.24 20.42
N LYS A 316 -14.73 6.41 19.90
CA LYS A 316 -14.14 7.71 19.63
C LYS A 316 -14.88 8.41 18.48
N LEU A 317 -15.15 7.66 17.40
CA LEU A 317 -15.85 8.15 16.22
C LEU A 317 -17.24 8.70 16.59
N SER A 318 -17.99 7.98 17.42
CA SER A 318 -19.33 8.44 17.87
C SER A 318 -19.28 9.72 18.70
N LYS A 319 -18.19 9.97 19.42
CA LYS A 319 -18.02 11.23 20.20
C LYS A 319 -17.73 12.42 19.31
N VAL A 320 -17.01 12.20 18.21
CA VAL A 320 -16.67 13.25 17.25
C VAL A 320 -17.86 13.56 16.34
N ASN A 321 -18.60 12.52 15.94
CA ASN A 321 -19.78 12.61 15.07
C ASN A 321 -21.04 12.27 15.89
N ASN A 322 -21.46 13.19 16.73
CA ASN A 322 -22.51 12.96 17.74
C ASN A 322 -23.92 13.37 17.29
N ASP A 323 -24.15 13.52 16.00
CA ASP A 323 -25.39 13.99 15.41
C ASP A 323 -26.02 13.03 14.39
N ARG A 324 -25.27 12.03 13.90
CA ARG A 324 -25.70 11.09 12.86
C ARG A 324 -24.98 9.73 12.96
N ASN A 325 -25.49 8.75 12.21
CA ASN A 325 -24.79 7.49 11.99
C ASN A 325 -23.56 7.72 11.13
N ILE A 326 -22.43 7.10 11.49
CA ILE A 326 -21.19 7.24 10.76
C ILE A 326 -20.51 5.88 10.57
N VAL A 327 -20.05 5.60 9.37
CA VAL A 327 -19.34 4.38 9.00
C VAL A 327 -17.95 4.74 8.48
N GLN A 328 -16.91 4.08 9.03
CA GLN A 328 -15.53 4.29 8.57
C GLN A 328 -14.81 2.98 8.27
N GLY A 329 -13.76 3.06 7.44
CA GLY A 329 -12.71 2.06 7.22
C GLY A 329 -11.48 2.27 8.11
N HIS A 330 -10.28 2.19 7.52
CA HIS A 330 -8.98 2.58 8.05
C HIS A 330 -8.42 1.72 9.19
N LYS A 331 -9.25 1.21 10.09
CA LYS A 331 -8.79 0.50 11.31
C LYS A 331 -8.61 -1.00 11.08
N HIS A 332 -9.17 -1.55 10.02
CA HIS A 332 -9.15 -2.99 9.72
C HIS A 332 -9.77 -3.88 10.81
N SER A 333 -10.60 -3.32 11.69
CA SER A 333 -11.32 -4.06 12.73
C SER A 333 -12.83 -3.91 12.56
N ILE A 334 -13.60 -4.87 13.08
CA ILE A 334 -15.06 -4.80 13.12
C ILE A 334 -15.44 -4.22 14.48
N GLU A 335 -15.96 -2.99 14.48
CA GLU A 335 -16.37 -2.31 15.71
C GLU A 335 -17.72 -1.62 15.54
N SER A 336 -18.51 -1.56 16.61
CA SER A 336 -19.74 -0.77 16.69
C SER A 336 -19.88 -0.07 18.03
N HIS A 337 -20.45 1.11 18.01
CA HIS A 337 -20.79 1.84 19.20
C HIS A 337 -22.09 2.61 19.00
N TYR A 338 -23.08 2.37 19.86
CA TYR A 338 -24.36 3.07 19.85
C TYR A 338 -24.42 4.11 20.95
N GLN A 339 -25.03 5.23 20.65
CA GLN A 339 -25.18 6.33 21.59
C GLN A 339 -26.62 6.90 21.56
N THR A 340 -27.10 7.30 22.72
CA THR A 340 -28.36 8.07 22.85
C THR A 340 -28.03 9.45 23.42
N THR A 341 -28.44 10.50 22.72
CA THR A 341 -28.29 11.87 23.21
C THR A 341 -29.24 12.15 24.35
N ARG A 342 -28.99 13.21 25.12
CA ARG A 342 -29.92 13.66 26.18
C ARG A 342 -31.31 14.06 25.65
N ARG A 343 -31.44 14.28 24.32
CA ARG A 343 -32.72 14.60 23.67
C ARG A 343 -33.40 13.36 23.08
N GLY A 344 -32.85 12.16 23.33
CA GLY A 344 -33.42 10.89 22.88
C GLY A 344 -33.06 10.50 21.46
N LYS A 345 -32.25 11.26 20.71
CA LYS A 345 -31.77 10.85 19.38
C LYS A 345 -30.76 9.73 19.56
N GLN A 346 -30.96 8.63 18.82
CA GLN A 346 -30.07 7.47 18.77
C GLN A 346 -29.29 7.48 17.46
N PHE A 347 -28.03 7.11 17.53
CA PHE A 347 -27.17 6.90 16.37
C PHE A 347 -26.04 5.93 16.68
N GLY A 348 -25.40 5.40 15.64
CA GLY A 348 -24.30 4.46 15.73
C GLY A 348 -23.05 4.94 15.00
N ALA A 349 -21.90 4.52 15.49
CA ALA A 349 -20.63 4.62 14.79
C ALA A 349 -20.07 3.22 14.55
N PHE A 350 -19.56 2.98 13.34
CA PHE A 350 -19.18 1.65 12.89
C PHE A 350 -17.83 1.69 12.20
N VAL A 351 -17.05 0.63 12.40
CA VAL A 351 -15.84 0.34 11.62
C VAL A 351 -16.10 -0.97 10.86
N VAL A 352 -15.89 -0.95 9.55
CA VAL A 352 -16.39 -2.00 8.64
C VAL A 352 -15.63 -3.33 8.78
N GLY A 353 -14.33 -3.27 9.03
CA GLY A 353 -13.40 -4.38 8.83
C GLY A 353 -12.58 -4.16 7.57
N ALA A 354 -11.89 -5.19 7.09
CA ALA A 354 -11.01 -5.11 5.92
C ALA A 354 -11.26 -6.26 4.94
N LEU A 355 -10.76 -6.12 3.73
CA LEU A 355 -10.66 -7.19 2.72
C LEU A 355 -9.20 -7.53 2.39
N CYS A 356 -8.24 -6.98 3.16
CA CYS A 356 -6.83 -7.31 3.03
C CYS A 356 -6.46 -8.58 3.81
N ARG A 357 -5.24 -9.07 3.59
CA ARG A 357 -4.68 -10.15 4.41
C ARG A 357 -4.46 -9.68 5.85
N THR A 358 -4.82 -10.52 6.80
CA THR A 358 -4.70 -10.25 8.26
C THR A 358 -3.56 -11.03 8.91
N ASP A 359 -2.73 -11.70 8.12
CA ASP A 359 -1.59 -12.52 8.57
C ASP A 359 -0.27 -11.74 8.72
N GLY A 360 -0.34 -10.41 8.75
CA GLY A 360 0.83 -9.54 8.94
C GLY A 360 1.64 -9.26 7.68
N VAL A 361 1.14 -9.61 6.50
CA VAL A 361 1.83 -9.41 5.20
C VAL A 361 1.69 -7.99 4.65
N VAL A 362 0.68 -7.25 5.09
CA VAL A 362 0.45 -5.88 4.61
C VAL A 362 1.59 -4.95 5.07
N PRO A 363 2.25 -4.22 4.15
CA PRO A 363 3.48 -3.46 4.43
C PRO A 363 3.37 -2.39 5.51
N SER A 364 2.18 -1.86 5.73
CA SER A 364 1.94 -0.79 6.72
C SER A 364 2.34 -1.16 8.15
N TYR A 365 2.58 -2.45 8.42
CA TYR A 365 2.88 -2.99 9.75
C TYR A 365 4.21 -3.75 9.85
N TRP A 366 5.06 -3.61 8.85
CA TRP A 366 6.42 -4.13 8.96
C TRP A 366 7.23 -3.26 9.91
N SER A 367 7.18 -3.59 11.17
CA SER A 367 7.92 -2.86 12.21
C SER A 367 9.32 -3.39 12.45
N SER A 368 9.65 -4.56 11.93
CA SER A 368 11.00 -5.12 12.06
C SER A 368 11.28 -6.12 10.93
N VAL A 369 12.41 -5.92 10.30
CA VAL A 369 12.99 -6.88 9.37
C VAL A 369 13.99 -7.70 10.19
N GLY A 370 13.70 -8.99 10.44
CA GLY A 370 14.73 -9.93 10.82
C GLY A 370 15.70 -10.15 9.64
N GLU A 371 16.87 -10.69 9.86
CA GLU A 371 17.80 -11.01 8.78
C GLU A 371 17.05 -11.79 7.67
N ASN A 372 16.76 -11.13 6.55
CA ASN A 372 16.18 -11.68 5.33
C ASN A 372 14.69 -12.07 5.30
N GLN A 373 13.90 -11.83 6.36
CA GLN A 373 12.46 -12.13 6.30
C GLN A 373 11.66 -11.07 7.08
N PRO A 374 10.53 -10.59 6.53
CA PRO A 374 9.60 -9.80 7.32
C PRO A 374 9.07 -10.64 8.47
N VAL A 375 9.15 -10.11 9.69
CA VAL A 375 8.53 -10.74 10.84
C VAL A 375 7.03 -10.51 10.76
N HIS A 376 6.28 -11.55 10.44
CA HIS A 376 4.83 -11.50 10.41
C HIS A 376 4.30 -11.35 11.83
N ARG A 377 3.64 -10.23 12.10
CA ARG A 377 2.92 -10.00 13.35
C ARG A 377 1.43 -9.87 13.03
N HIS A 378 0.63 -10.72 13.64
CA HIS A 378 -0.80 -10.55 13.60
C HIS A 378 -1.20 -9.31 14.40
N GLU A 379 -1.86 -8.37 13.75
CA GLU A 379 -2.51 -7.24 14.40
C GLU A 379 -3.96 -7.60 14.75
N ASN A 380 -4.61 -6.77 15.56
CA ASN A 380 -6.03 -6.96 15.88
C ASN A 380 -6.91 -6.50 14.69
N TRP A 381 -6.81 -7.24 13.59
CA TRP A 381 -7.55 -7.02 12.36
C TRP A 381 -8.57 -8.11 12.11
N GLN A 382 -9.69 -7.74 11.53
CA GLN A 382 -10.74 -8.67 11.12
C GLN A 382 -11.16 -8.37 9.69
N ASN A 383 -11.31 -9.44 8.90
CA ASN A 383 -11.96 -9.34 7.61
C ASN A 383 -13.48 -9.23 7.81
N GLY A 384 -14.11 -8.35 7.05
CA GLY A 384 -15.54 -8.16 7.10
C GLY A 384 -16.07 -7.10 6.14
N VAL A 385 -17.36 -7.13 5.95
CA VAL A 385 -18.15 -6.16 5.20
C VAL A 385 -19.36 -5.73 6.04
N MET A 386 -20.10 -4.74 5.58
CA MET A 386 -21.30 -4.28 6.28
C MET A 386 -22.49 -4.24 5.32
N VAL A 387 -23.64 -4.65 5.80
CA VAL A 387 -24.92 -4.53 5.09
C VAL A 387 -25.80 -3.58 5.89
N ILE A 388 -26.36 -2.58 5.23
CA ILE A 388 -27.25 -1.60 5.87
C ILE A 388 -28.59 -1.67 5.16
N TYR A 389 -29.64 -1.82 5.95
CA TYR A 389 -31.02 -1.73 5.48
C TYR A 389 -31.58 -0.37 5.91
N ASP A 390 -32.00 0.42 4.92
CA ASP A 390 -32.63 1.72 5.15
C ASP A 390 -34.14 1.58 4.93
N TYR A 391 -34.90 1.63 6.00
CA TYR A 391 -36.38 1.54 6.02
C TYR A 391 -37.06 2.91 5.89
N GLY A 392 -36.27 3.98 5.66
CA GLY A 392 -36.77 5.35 5.63
C GLY A 392 -36.93 5.96 7.02
N ASP A 393 -37.18 7.27 7.07
CA ASP A 393 -37.41 8.06 8.29
C ASP A 393 -36.32 7.89 9.36
N GLY A 394 -35.05 7.72 8.95
CA GLY A 394 -33.91 7.53 9.86
C GLY A 394 -33.88 6.16 10.55
N LYS A 395 -34.60 5.18 10.02
CA LYS A 395 -34.67 3.81 10.57
C LYS A 395 -33.72 2.92 9.79
N TYR A 396 -32.61 2.55 10.41
CA TYR A 396 -31.60 1.69 9.82
C TYR A 396 -31.40 0.42 10.63
N GLN A 397 -31.12 -0.67 9.92
CA GLN A 397 -30.50 -1.87 10.48
C GLN A 397 -29.07 -1.95 9.96
N PHE A 398 -28.11 -2.16 10.86
CA PHE A 398 -26.69 -2.26 10.56
C PHE A 398 -26.20 -3.65 10.88
N ASP A 399 -25.87 -4.44 9.84
CA ASP A 399 -25.35 -5.78 9.97
C ASP A 399 -23.85 -5.78 9.65
N GLN A 400 -23.03 -5.94 10.67
CA GLN A 400 -21.59 -6.20 10.47
C GLN A 400 -21.40 -7.68 10.17
N VAL A 401 -20.79 -8.00 9.05
CA VAL A 401 -20.68 -9.35 8.51
C VAL A 401 -19.21 -9.77 8.49
N PRO A 402 -18.76 -10.57 9.48
CA PRO A 402 -17.39 -11.08 9.52
C PRO A 402 -17.11 -12.05 8.37
N ILE A 403 -15.85 -12.06 7.91
CA ILE A 403 -15.33 -13.02 6.96
C ILE A 403 -14.27 -13.86 7.68
N HIS A 404 -14.44 -15.16 7.71
CA HIS A 404 -13.52 -16.10 8.36
C HIS A 404 -12.89 -17.01 7.31
N ASN A 405 -11.57 -16.84 7.10
CA ASN A 405 -10.82 -17.64 6.11
C ASN A 405 -11.51 -17.63 4.72
N GLY A 406 -11.88 -16.44 4.23
CA GLY A 406 -12.55 -16.28 2.95
C GLY A 406 -14.00 -16.80 2.88
N VAL A 407 -14.65 -17.00 4.03
CA VAL A 407 -16.02 -17.50 4.10
C VAL A 407 -16.93 -16.57 4.88
N ILE A 408 -18.08 -16.26 4.35
CA ILE A 408 -19.17 -15.50 4.98
C ILE A 408 -20.35 -16.44 5.27
N HIS A 409 -20.86 -16.39 6.49
CA HIS A 409 -22.15 -16.96 6.85
C HIS A 409 -23.12 -15.82 7.12
N TYR A 410 -24.14 -15.69 6.26
CA TYR A 410 -25.11 -14.60 6.38
C TYR A 410 -26.52 -15.07 6.08
N GLN A 411 -27.47 -14.79 6.96
CA GLN A 411 -28.89 -15.18 6.84
C GLN A 411 -29.09 -16.65 6.47
N GLY A 412 -28.35 -17.55 7.11
CA GLY A 412 -28.43 -18.99 6.90
C GLY A 412 -27.82 -19.49 5.59
N ARG A 413 -27.07 -18.65 4.86
CA ARG A 413 -26.35 -19.00 3.64
C ARG A 413 -24.84 -18.85 3.83
N THR A 414 -24.10 -19.56 2.99
CA THR A 414 -22.63 -19.51 2.96
C THR A 414 -22.17 -18.93 1.62
N PHE A 415 -21.20 -18.01 1.66
CA PHE A 415 -20.59 -17.37 0.51
C PHE A 415 -19.06 -17.50 0.63
N GLY A 416 -18.36 -17.61 -0.50
CA GLY A 416 -16.94 -17.90 -0.52
C GLY A 416 -16.66 -19.39 -0.21
N GLY A 417 -15.38 -19.69 0.05
CA GLY A 417 -14.92 -21.06 0.14
C GLY A 417 -14.81 -21.69 -1.26
N THR A 418 -13.65 -22.20 -1.61
CA THR A 418 -13.51 -23.01 -2.82
C THR A 418 -14.50 -24.19 -2.70
N GLN A 419 -15.55 -24.20 -3.51
CA GLN A 419 -16.26 -25.44 -3.78
C GLN A 419 -15.23 -26.35 -4.45
N SER A 420 -14.66 -27.25 -3.65
CA SER A 420 -13.94 -28.41 -4.19
C SER A 420 -14.93 -29.18 -5.05
N HIS A 421 -14.82 -28.99 -6.37
CA HIS A 421 -15.45 -29.85 -7.36
C HIS A 421 -14.59 -31.09 -7.58
#